data_cff76d691cdcab70b4cd67730f388f93
#
_entry.id   cff76d691cdcab70b4cd67730f388f93
#
_cell.length_a   1.000
_cell.length_b   1.000
_cell.length_c   1.000
_cell.angle_alpha   90.00
_cell.angle_beta   90.00
_cell.angle_gamma   90.00
#
_symmetry.space_group_name_H-M   'P 1'
#
loop_
_entity.id
_entity.type
_entity.pdbx_description
1 polymer ?
#
loop_
_entity_poly.entity_id
_entity_poly.type
_entity_poly.pdbx_seq_one_letter_code
_entity_poly.pdbx_strand_id
1 'polypeptide(L)'
;PVATPLLYSHTACDERGNFHYRGDLHNPGENLAMVAGRVERHLRSRFPEARFSVLTQKFSGGRKIIAELLDTPEDLTGREEQDAFTMKVKDEIERFGFTRSQLLQDSHSCAFFCEVRIGRPYWAALATRRGSGSTVEALIPLAAFKKRIKPGDQLKLIGAPDSYRTI
;
A
#
# COMPACT_ATOMS: atom_id res chain seq x y z
N PRO A 1 -31.71 -4.94 0.78
CA PRO A 1 -30.66 -3.91 0.80
C PRO A 1 -29.42 -4.46 1.46
N VAL A 2 -28.33 -4.57 0.70
CA VAL A 2 -27.05 -4.97 1.27
C VAL A 2 -26.55 -3.79 2.09
N ALA A 3 -26.41 -3.98 3.40
CA ALA A 3 -25.89 -2.95 4.29
C ALA A 3 -24.48 -2.54 3.83
N THR A 4 -24.25 -1.24 3.69
CA THR A 4 -22.93 -0.73 3.38
C THR A 4 -21.98 -1.10 4.53
N PRO A 5 -20.84 -1.76 4.27
CA PRO A 5 -19.92 -2.14 5.32
C PRO A 5 -19.33 -0.90 5.99
N LEU A 6 -19.19 -0.95 7.32
CA LEU A 6 -18.45 0.07 8.05
C LEU A 6 -16.97 -0.02 7.64
N LEU A 7 -16.39 1.11 7.20
CA LEU A 7 -14.99 1.18 6.84
C LEU A 7 -14.12 1.52 8.04
N TYR A 8 -12.88 1.04 8.03
CA TYR A 8 -11.88 1.33 9.06
C TYR A 8 -11.65 2.84 9.21
N SER A 9 -11.48 3.54 8.10
CA SER A 9 -11.26 5.00 8.08
C SER A 9 -12.48 5.82 8.55
N HIS A 10 -13.67 5.25 8.53
CA HIS A 10 -14.91 5.89 8.98
C HIS A 10 -15.29 5.51 10.44
N THR A 11 -14.46 4.71 11.11
CA THR A 11 -14.68 4.31 12.48
C THR A 11 -14.12 5.37 13.43
N ALA A 12 -14.96 5.91 14.30
CA ALA A 12 -14.55 6.87 15.31
C ALA A 12 -14.18 6.17 16.63
N CYS A 13 -13.35 6.81 17.45
CA CYS A 13 -13.18 6.42 18.84
C CYS A 13 -14.44 6.73 19.64
N ASP A 14 -14.67 5.97 20.71
CA ASP A 14 -15.72 6.27 21.69
C ASP A 14 -15.35 7.50 22.54
N GLU A 15 -16.27 7.92 23.45
CA GLU A 15 -16.09 9.06 24.36
C GLU A 15 -14.88 8.92 25.31
N ARG A 16 -14.39 7.68 25.51
CA ARG A 16 -13.22 7.36 26.34
C ARG A 16 -11.94 7.23 25.52
N GLY A 17 -11.99 7.49 24.22
CA GLY A 17 -10.86 7.36 23.29
C GLY A 17 -10.55 5.92 22.88
N ASN A 18 -11.44 4.96 23.19
CA ASN A 18 -11.23 3.57 22.73
C ASN A 18 -11.64 3.43 21.27
N PHE A 19 -10.86 2.67 20.53
CA PHE A 19 -11.13 2.34 19.14
C PHE A 19 -11.51 0.86 19.01
N HIS A 20 -12.66 0.60 18.41
CA HIS A 20 -13.16 -0.75 18.16
C HIS A 20 -13.64 -0.86 16.73
N TYR A 21 -12.92 -1.64 15.95
CA TYR A 21 -13.30 -1.97 14.59
C TYR A 21 -13.29 -3.48 14.38
N ARG A 22 -14.27 -3.97 13.65
CA ARG A 22 -14.31 -5.35 13.16
C ARG A 22 -14.89 -5.37 11.76
N GLY A 23 -14.07 -5.83 10.80
CA GLY A 23 -14.48 -5.95 9.42
C GLY A 23 -15.54 -7.03 9.21
N ASP A 24 -16.41 -6.80 8.26
CA ASP A 24 -17.52 -7.70 7.88
C ASP A 24 -17.04 -9.02 7.25
N LEU A 25 -15.82 -9.04 6.72
CA LEU A 25 -15.17 -10.22 6.14
C LEU A 25 -14.22 -10.92 7.11
N HIS A 26 -14.15 -10.45 8.37
CA HIS A 26 -13.30 -11.06 9.38
C HIS A 26 -13.78 -12.45 9.77
N ASN A 27 -12.87 -13.43 9.68
CA ASN A 27 -13.14 -14.81 10.09
C ASN A 27 -12.18 -15.20 11.24
N PRO A 28 -12.71 -15.41 12.47
CA PRO A 28 -11.89 -15.81 13.61
C PRO A 28 -11.20 -17.15 13.37
N GLY A 29 -9.96 -17.27 13.80
CA GLY A 29 -9.19 -18.52 13.71
C GLY A 29 -8.53 -18.77 12.36
N GLU A 30 -8.74 -17.92 11.37
CA GLU A 30 -8.06 -18.03 10.07
C GLU A 30 -6.57 -17.69 10.19
N ASN A 31 -5.71 -18.50 9.57
CA ASN A 31 -4.29 -18.19 9.55
C ASN A 31 -3.98 -17.03 8.57
N LEU A 32 -2.85 -16.36 8.79
CA LEU A 32 -2.50 -15.16 8.03
C LEU A 32 -2.38 -15.40 6.52
N ALA A 33 -1.89 -16.56 6.11
CA ALA A 33 -1.72 -16.90 4.70
C ALA A 33 -3.09 -17.07 3.99
N MET A 34 -4.07 -17.67 4.67
CA MET A 34 -5.43 -17.77 4.15
C MET A 34 -6.09 -16.40 4.04
N VAL A 35 -5.93 -15.55 5.07
CA VAL A 35 -6.43 -14.16 5.02
C VAL A 35 -5.81 -13.42 3.85
N ALA A 36 -4.48 -13.50 3.66
CA ALA A 36 -3.78 -12.85 2.55
C ALA A 36 -4.28 -13.31 1.18
N GLY A 37 -4.54 -14.61 0.98
CA GLY A 37 -5.10 -15.12 -0.25
C GLY A 37 -6.53 -14.65 -0.52
N ARG A 38 -7.33 -14.44 0.53
CA ARG A 38 -8.67 -13.83 0.39
C ARG A 38 -8.58 -12.35 0.07
N VAL A 39 -7.67 -11.63 0.73
CA VAL A 39 -7.39 -10.21 0.46
C VAL A 39 -6.96 -10.02 -0.99
N GLU A 40 -6.04 -10.84 -1.50
CA GLU A 40 -5.58 -10.74 -2.89
C GLU A 40 -6.73 -10.91 -3.90
N ARG A 41 -7.59 -11.92 -3.71
CA ARG A 41 -8.76 -12.13 -4.56
C ARG A 41 -9.76 -10.98 -4.46
N HIS A 42 -9.96 -10.46 -3.27
CA HIS A 42 -10.86 -9.34 -3.01
C HIS A 42 -10.35 -8.06 -3.68
N LEU A 43 -9.08 -7.72 -3.52
CA LEU A 43 -8.47 -6.56 -4.18
C LEU A 43 -8.56 -6.65 -5.70
N ARG A 44 -8.33 -7.82 -6.29
CA ARG A 44 -8.50 -8.06 -7.73
C ARG A 44 -9.93 -7.83 -8.20
N SER A 45 -10.92 -8.16 -7.38
CA SER A 45 -12.34 -7.93 -7.68
C SER A 45 -12.74 -6.46 -7.52
N ARG A 46 -12.22 -5.79 -6.48
CA ARG A 46 -12.58 -4.40 -6.17
C ARG A 46 -11.86 -3.38 -7.05
N PHE A 47 -10.66 -3.72 -7.48
CA PHE A 47 -9.79 -2.88 -8.31
C PHE A 47 -9.36 -3.66 -9.56
N PRO A 48 -10.27 -3.92 -10.51
CA PRO A 48 -10.00 -4.79 -11.66
C PRO A 48 -8.90 -4.26 -12.58
N GLU A 49 -8.69 -2.95 -12.61
CA GLU A 49 -7.65 -2.29 -13.40
C GLU A 49 -6.31 -2.15 -12.67
N ALA A 50 -6.26 -2.48 -11.37
CA ALA A 50 -5.05 -2.44 -10.59
C ALA A 50 -4.48 -3.84 -10.35
N ARG A 51 -3.16 -3.93 -10.32
CA ARG A 51 -2.46 -5.17 -9.97
C ARG A 51 -1.73 -4.99 -8.64
N PHE A 52 -1.94 -5.95 -7.75
CA PHE A 52 -1.32 -5.96 -6.44
C PHE A 52 -0.50 -7.23 -6.24
N SER A 53 0.56 -7.12 -5.45
CA SER A 53 1.23 -8.25 -4.79
C SER A 53 0.86 -8.19 -3.32
N VAL A 54 0.36 -9.29 -2.76
CA VAL A 54 -0.02 -9.38 -1.34
C VAL A 54 0.95 -10.30 -0.62
N LEU A 55 1.68 -9.74 0.33
CA LEU A 55 2.71 -10.43 1.11
C LEU A 55 2.34 -10.47 2.58
N THR A 56 2.85 -11.48 3.27
CA THR A 56 2.71 -11.60 4.72
C THR A 56 4.07 -11.51 5.39
N GLN A 57 4.12 -10.84 6.53
CA GLN A 57 5.30 -10.73 7.35
C GLN A 57 4.95 -11.01 8.81
N LYS A 58 5.76 -11.82 9.49
CA LYS A 58 5.72 -12.01 10.95
C LYS A 58 6.92 -11.29 11.56
N PHE A 59 6.72 -10.67 12.70
CA PHE A 59 7.76 -9.99 13.45
C PHE A 59 7.49 -10.12 14.97
N SER A 60 8.42 -9.71 15.82
CA SER A 60 8.34 -9.88 17.27
C SER A 60 7.09 -9.29 17.92
N GLY A 61 6.54 -8.21 17.38
CA GLY A 61 5.33 -7.54 17.90
C GLY A 61 4.02 -7.91 17.19
N GLY A 62 4.03 -8.87 16.22
CA GLY A 62 2.81 -9.22 15.52
C GLY A 62 2.98 -9.77 14.12
N ARG A 63 1.96 -9.59 13.33
CA ARG A 63 1.89 -10.04 11.94
C ARG A 63 1.31 -8.94 11.05
N LYS A 64 1.77 -8.89 9.82
CA LYS A 64 1.44 -7.83 8.87
C LYS A 64 1.01 -8.42 7.52
N ILE A 65 0.04 -7.78 6.89
CA ILE A 65 -0.29 -7.94 5.47
C ILE A 65 0.21 -6.69 4.75
N ILE A 66 0.99 -6.89 3.69
CA ILE A 66 1.54 -5.84 2.85
C ILE A 66 0.92 -5.99 1.47
N ALA A 67 0.18 -4.98 1.01
CA ALA A 67 -0.30 -4.90 -0.36
C ALA A 67 0.57 -3.90 -1.13
N GLU A 68 1.30 -4.39 -2.11
CA GLU A 68 2.14 -3.57 -2.98
C GLU A 68 1.44 -3.39 -4.33
N LEU A 69 1.16 -2.13 -4.69
CA LEU A 69 0.62 -1.78 -5.99
C LEU A 69 1.71 -1.95 -7.05
N LEU A 70 1.46 -2.78 -8.04
CA LEU A 70 2.38 -3.03 -9.14
C LEU A 70 2.02 -2.23 -10.39
N ASP A 71 0.72 -1.98 -10.61
CA ASP A 71 0.23 -1.20 -11.75
C ASP A 71 -1.21 -0.72 -11.51
N THR A 72 -1.57 0.43 -12.05
CA THR A 72 -2.92 0.98 -12.17
C THR A 72 -2.93 2.07 -13.23
N PRO A 73 -4.03 2.29 -13.96
CA PRO A 73 -4.15 3.42 -14.87
C PRO A 73 -4.23 4.77 -14.15
N GLU A 74 -4.57 4.79 -12.87
CA GLU A 74 -4.63 6.01 -12.08
C GLU A 74 -3.25 6.66 -11.96
N ASP A 75 -3.22 7.99 -12.05
CA ASP A 75 -2.01 8.78 -11.85
C ASP A 75 -1.86 9.14 -10.38
N LEU A 76 -0.93 8.46 -9.72
CA LEU A 76 -0.64 8.64 -8.30
C LEU A 76 0.63 9.50 -8.08
N THR A 77 0.89 10.48 -8.93
CA THR A 77 2.07 11.35 -8.77
C THR A 77 1.90 12.33 -7.62
N GLY A 78 0.67 12.84 -7.42
CA GLY A 78 0.35 13.73 -6.32
C GLY A 78 0.23 12.98 -4.99
N ARG A 79 0.58 13.64 -3.89
CA ARG A 79 0.50 13.04 -2.55
C ARG A 79 -0.94 12.77 -2.13
N GLU A 80 -1.85 13.68 -2.46
CA GLU A 80 -3.27 13.52 -2.13
C GLU A 80 -3.89 12.32 -2.83
N GLU A 81 -3.55 12.10 -4.10
CA GLU A 81 -3.97 10.95 -4.88
C GLU A 81 -3.41 9.65 -4.30
N GLN A 82 -2.12 9.66 -3.90
CA GLN A 82 -1.49 8.52 -3.22
C GLN A 82 -2.21 8.19 -1.91
N ASP A 83 -2.41 9.20 -1.06
CA ASP A 83 -3.04 9.03 0.25
C ASP A 83 -4.49 8.54 0.09
N ALA A 84 -5.25 9.11 -0.84
CA ALA A 84 -6.62 8.69 -1.13
C ALA A 84 -6.69 7.26 -1.66
N PHE A 85 -5.81 6.89 -2.59
CA PHE A 85 -5.76 5.53 -3.15
C PHE A 85 -5.36 4.50 -2.09
N THR A 86 -4.29 4.78 -1.35
CA THR A 86 -3.80 3.87 -0.30
C THR A 86 -4.83 3.70 0.82
N MET A 87 -5.58 4.76 1.17
CA MET A 87 -6.67 4.67 2.14
C MET A 87 -7.80 3.77 1.65
N LYS A 88 -8.24 3.91 0.40
CA LYS A 88 -9.25 3.02 -0.21
C LYS A 88 -8.82 1.56 -0.17
N VAL A 89 -7.59 1.27 -0.56
CA VAL A 89 -7.04 -0.09 -0.54
C VAL A 89 -6.94 -0.62 0.89
N LYS A 90 -6.48 0.20 1.82
CA LYS A 90 -6.40 -0.16 3.24
C LYS A 90 -7.77 -0.50 3.81
N ASP A 91 -8.78 0.31 3.56
CA ASP A 91 -10.15 0.05 4.02
C ASP A 91 -10.66 -1.31 3.54
N GLU A 92 -10.40 -1.68 2.29
CA GLU A 92 -10.80 -2.99 1.75
C GLU A 92 -10.03 -4.16 2.39
N ILE A 93 -8.77 -3.95 2.78
CA ILE A 93 -7.97 -4.97 3.48
C ILE A 93 -8.42 -5.12 4.94
N GLU A 94 -8.67 -4.02 5.63
CA GLU A 94 -9.10 -4.02 7.03
C GLU A 94 -10.44 -4.71 7.25
N ARG A 95 -11.28 -4.85 6.23
CA ARG A 95 -12.52 -5.64 6.27
C ARG A 95 -12.29 -7.10 6.67
N PHE A 96 -11.08 -7.62 6.49
CA PHE A 96 -10.69 -8.99 6.89
C PHE A 96 -10.16 -9.08 8.32
N GLY A 97 -10.01 -7.94 8.99
CA GLY A 97 -9.39 -7.84 10.29
C GLY A 97 -10.29 -7.32 11.39
N PHE A 98 -9.69 -7.14 12.53
CA PHE A 98 -10.24 -6.35 13.64
C PHE A 98 -9.12 -5.53 14.27
N THR A 99 -9.48 -4.43 14.88
CA THR A 99 -8.59 -3.61 15.72
C THR A 99 -9.34 -3.21 16.98
N ARG A 100 -8.69 -3.41 18.12
CA ARG A 100 -9.19 -2.97 19.42
C ARG A 100 -8.04 -2.23 20.13
N SER A 101 -8.27 -1.00 20.48
CA SER A 101 -7.34 -0.19 21.26
C SER A 101 -8.08 0.43 22.44
N GLN A 102 -7.50 0.34 23.63
CA GLN A 102 -8.05 0.92 24.86
C GLN A 102 -7.02 1.88 25.45
N LEU A 103 -7.29 3.17 25.35
CA LEU A 103 -6.36 4.22 25.73
C LEU A 103 -5.96 4.16 27.21
N LEU A 104 -6.93 3.97 28.09
CA LEU A 104 -6.68 3.93 29.54
C LEU A 104 -5.89 2.71 30.02
N GLN A 105 -5.89 1.63 29.26
CA GLN A 105 -5.22 0.38 29.60
C GLN A 105 -3.94 0.16 28.80
N ASP A 106 -3.57 1.14 27.97
CA ASP A 106 -2.44 1.03 27.03
C ASP A 106 -2.40 -0.32 26.29
N SER A 107 -3.59 -0.80 25.90
CA SER A 107 -3.74 -2.08 25.25
C SER A 107 -4.14 -1.93 23.80
N HIS A 108 -3.40 -2.64 22.93
CA HIS A 108 -3.68 -2.69 21.50
C HIS A 108 -3.70 -4.15 21.03
N SER A 109 -4.74 -4.52 20.31
CA SER A 109 -4.89 -5.84 19.71
C SER A 109 -5.48 -5.71 18.31
N CYS A 110 -4.88 -6.37 17.34
CA CYS A 110 -5.39 -6.41 15.97
C CYS A 110 -5.20 -7.80 15.35
N ALA A 111 -5.99 -8.10 14.34
CA ALA A 111 -5.84 -9.35 13.58
C ALA A 111 -4.49 -9.39 12.84
N PHE A 112 -4.11 -8.28 12.27
CA PHE A 112 -2.83 -8.04 11.59
C PHE A 112 -2.63 -6.53 11.42
N PHE A 113 -1.39 -6.12 11.19
CA PHE A 113 -1.09 -4.77 10.73
C PHE A 113 -1.24 -4.70 9.22
N CYS A 114 -1.86 -3.63 8.73
CA CYS A 114 -2.04 -3.41 7.30
C CYS A 114 -1.06 -2.35 6.79
N GLU A 115 -0.34 -2.68 5.71
CA GLU A 115 0.53 -1.73 5.01
C GLU A 115 0.22 -1.76 3.52
N VAL A 116 0.01 -0.58 2.93
CA VAL A 116 -0.18 -0.41 1.49
C VAL A 116 1.00 0.38 0.94
N ARG A 117 1.64 -0.14 -0.11
CA ARG A 117 2.81 0.48 -0.75
C ARG A 117 2.53 0.69 -2.23
N ILE A 118 3.07 1.76 -2.78
CA ILE A 118 3.17 1.94 -4.24
C ILE A 118 4.52 1.39 -4.66
N GLY A 119 4.50 0.28 -5.41
CA GLY A 119 5.70 -0.44 -5.80
C GLY A 119 6.49 0.24 -6.92
N ARG A 120 7.76 -0.11 -7.02
CA ARG A 120 8.63 0.34 -8.14
C ARG A 120 8.07 -0.01 -9.53
N PRO A 121 7.44 -1.18 -9.74
CA PRO A 121 6.84 -1.51 -11.03
C PRO A 121 5.79 -0.50 -11.49
N TYR A 122 4.98 0.03 -10.57
CA TYR A 122 4.00 1.09 -10.90
C TYR A 122 4.69 2.33 -11.47
N TRP A 123 5.75 2.81 -10.83
CA TRP A 123 6.45 4.01 -11.29
C TRP A 123 7.12 3.81 -12.65
N ALA A 124 7.68 2.62 -12.89
CA ALA A 124 8.23 2.26 -14.19
C ALA A 124 7.15 2.22 -15.28
N ALA A 125 5.99 1.63 -15.00
CA ALA A 125 4.86 1.58 -15.92
C ALA A 125 4.30 2.99 -16.21
N LEU A 126 4.19 3.84 -15.18
CA LEU A 126 3.74 5.22 -15.33
C LEU A 126 4.71 6.03 -16.21
N ALA A 127 6.01 5.91 -15.99
CA ALA A 127 7.03 6.56 -16.80
C ALA A 127 6.95 6.14 -18.28
N THR A 128 6.73 4.85 -18.54
CA THR A 128 6.52 4.33 -19.90
C THR A 128 5.26 4.92 -20.54
N ARG A 129 4.14 4.97 -19.81
CA ARG A 129 2.88 5.57 -20.30
C ARG A 129 3.01 7.04 -20.65
N ARG A 130 3.85 7.77 -19.93
CA ARG A 130 4.14 9.21 -20.16
C ARG A 130 5.12 9.47 -21.29
N GLY A 131 5.62 8.42 -21.97
CA GLY A 131 6.58 8.55 -23.04
C GLY A 131 7.99 8.90 -22.57
N SER A 132 8.28 8.81 -21.27
CA SER A 132 9.61 8.97 -20.69
C SER A 132 10.44 7.71 -20.97
N GLY A 133 10.61 7.35 -22.24
CA GLY A 133 11.16 6.08 -22.70
C GLY A 133 12.62 5.79 -22.36
N SER A 134 13.22 6.56 -21.46
CA SER A 134 14.58 6.34 -20.96
C SER A 134 14.64 5.41 -19.73
N THR A 135 13.57 4.79 -19.35
CA THR A 135 13.44 4.12 -18.03
C THR A 135 13.97 2.69 -17.97
N VAL A 136 14.40 2.10 -19.07
CA VAL A 136 15.10 0.80 -19.01
C VAL A 136 16.40 0.93 -18.20
N GLU A 137 17.03 2.11 -18.21
CA GLU A 137 18.24 2.39 -17.42
C GLU A 137 17.95 2.61 -15.92
N ALA A 138 16.74 3.03 -15.53
CA ALA A 138 16.35 3.22 -14.14
C ALA A 138 16.23 1.89 -13.36
N LEU A 139 16.18 0.75 -14.04
CA LEU A 139 16.15 -0.59 -13.43
C LEU A 139 17.55 -1.20 -13.29
N ILE A 140 18.60 -0.46 -13.62
CA ILE A 140 19.97 -0.92 -13.42
C ILE A 140 20.26 -1.01 -11.92
N PRO A 141 20.84 -2.12 -11.42
CA PRO A 141 21.27 -2.22 -10.04
C PRO A 141 22.14 -1.02 -9.64
N LEU A 142 21.92 -0.47 -8.44
CA LEU A 142 22.60 0.72 -7.94
C LEU A 142 24.13 0.67 -8.12
N ALA A 143 24.72 -0.52 -7.96
CA ALA A 143 26.16 -0.74 -8.13
C ALA A 143 26.61 -0.53 -9.58
N ALA A 144 25.82 -0.98 -10.57
CA ALA A 144 26.09 -0.77 -11.98
C ALA A 144 25.84 0.69 -12.40
N PHE A 145 24.80 1.32 -11.83
CA PHE A 145 24.50 2.74 -12.05
C PHE A 145 25.64 3.64 -11.57
N LYS A 146 26.15 3.41 -10.34
CA LYS A 146 27.30 4.16 -9.79
C LYS A 146 28.56 4.10 -10.66
N LYS A 147 28.79 3.00 -11.38
CA LYS A 147 29.94 2.85 -12.30
C LYS A 147 29.77 3.62 -13.61
N ARG A 148 28.55 3.96 -13.99
CA ARG A 148 28.24 4.62 -15.28
C ARG A 148 28.12 6.14 -15.16
N ILE A 149 27.85 6.66 -13.95
CA ILE A 149 27.74 8.10 -13.70
C ILE A 149 29.11 8.75 -13.81
N LYS A 150 29.16 9.84 -14.54
CA LYS A 150 30.35 10.70 -14.68
C LYS A 150 30.08 12.09 -14.12
N PRO A 151 31.09 12.80 -13.61
CA PRO A 151 30.95 14.21 -13.27
C PRO A 151 30.39 15.02 -14.46
N GLY A 152 29.33 15.79 -14.21
CA GLY A 152 28.61 16.55 -15.23
C GLY A 152 27.35 15.89 -15.77
N ASP A 153 27.07 14.62 -15.43
CA ASP A 153 25.82 13.97 -15.82
C ASP A 153 24.62 14.60 -15.10
N GLN A 154 23.54 14.76 -15.83
CA GLN A 154 22.28 15.24 -15.27
C GLN A 154 21.38 14.06 -14.88
N LEU A 155 20.93 14.04 -13.63
CA LEU A 155 20.03 13.04 -13.10
C LEU A 155 18.64 13.63 -12.88
N LYS A 156 17.62 12.96 -13.44
CA LYS A 156 16.23 13.27 -13.15
C LYS A 156 15.69 12.28 -12.13
N LEU A 157 15.17 12.77 -11.01
CA LEU A 157 14.44 11.94 -10.06
C LEU A 157 13.08 11.57 -10.64
N ILE A 158 12.81 10.26 -10.76
CA ILE A 158 11.51 9.76 -11.20
C ILE A 158 10.48 10.08 -10.09
N GLY A 159 9.43 10.81 -10.46
CA GLY A 159 8.37 11.21 -9.52
C GLY A 159 8.57 12.57 -8.83
N ALA A 160 9.68 13.26 -9.11
CA ALA A 160 9.84 14.66 -8.69
C ALA A 160 9.48 15.62 -9.85
N PRO A 161 8.80 16.74 -9.58
CA PRO A 161 8.59 17.76 -10.59
C PRO A 161 9.95 18.31 -11.05
N ASP A 162 10.20 18.29 -12.32
CA ASP A 162 11.34 18.85 -13.10
C ASP A 162 12.60 19.32 -12.34
N SER A 163 13.00 18.59 -11.33
CA SER A 163 14.24 18.86 -10.60
C SER A 163 15.39 18.02 -11.18
N TYR A 164 16.35 18.68 -11.77
CA TYR A 164 17.61 18.07 -12.20
C TYR A 164 18.68 18.34 -11.14
N ARG A 165 19.46 17.32 -10.80
CA ARG A 165 20.70 17.50 -10.05
C ARG A 165 21.88 17.16 -10.98
N THR A 166 22.80 18.09 -11.08
CA THR A 166 24.09 17.87 -11.74
C THR A 166 25.07 17.29 -10.72
N ILE A 167 25.78 16.26 -11.10
CA ILE A 167 26.83 15.63 -10.29
C ILE A 167 28.18 16.30 -10.58
#